data_1a555323a00cf8c59a962417a21ca6e9
#
_entry.id   1a555323a00cf8c59a962417a21ca6e9
#
_cell.length_a   1.000
_cell.length_b   1.000
_cell.length_c   1.000
_cell.angle_alpha   90.00
_cell.angle_beta   90.00
_cell.angle_gamma   90.00
#
_symmetry.space_group_name_H-M   'P 1'
#
loop_
_entity.id
_entity.type
_entity.pdbx_description
1 polymer ?
#
loop_
_entity_poly.entity_id
_entity_poly.type
_entity_poly.pdbx_seq_one_letter_code
_entity_poly.pdbx_strand_id
1 'polypeptide(L)'
;MSTPSESRTQRNDFSQKKTQQHHHFFAHSTTHHPRYNATYLENRSKILRRVKWILPFLALFFFMSIIIYPELTAFINANKTTLKNLPKTPVGDGHIIGVTYRGINAYHCPYTLTADTLHQNKRRNILTLTIPQADMLTTNGAWVIVHAKQGTYAQESQILDLTHGVTLYRNDGLMLYSPFADVNLNSGIIASHTWVHAEGPFGTLDAKGYFLSQHDGLAQFHGPGKLIFYGGNKIQ
;
A
#
# COMPACT_ATOMS: atom_id res chain seq x y z
N MET A 1 -3.77 71.27 23.43
CA MET A 1 -5.01 71.98 23.78
C MET A 1 -5.85 71.00 24.58
N SER A 2 -5.68 71.18 25.81
CA SER A 2 -6.66 71.43 26.87
C SER A 2 -7.30 70.20 27.47
N THR A 3 -6.71 69.72 28.55
CA THR A 3 -7.36 69.29 29.77
C THR A 3 -8.44 70.32 30.23
N PRO A 4 -9.23 70.17 31.28
CA PRO A 4 -9.07 69.32 32.45
C PRO A 4 -10.41 68.96 33.16
N SER A 5 -10.24 68.31 34.30
CA SER A 5 -10.74 68.51 35.67
C SER A 5 -11.94 67.69 36.07
N GLU A 6 -11.77 66.95 37.11
CA GLU A 6 -11.91 67.31 38.57
C GLU A 6 -13.37 67.32 38.95
N SER A 7 -13.85 66.80 39.98
CA SER A 7 -13.42 66.66 41.39
C SER A 7 -14.53 65.92 42.17
N ARG A 8 -14.15 65.11 43.13
CA ARG A 8 -14.27 65.44 44.57
C ARG A 8 -15.72 65.45 45.09
N THR A 9 -16.12 64.81 46.11
CA THR A 9 -15.73 64.91 47.50
C THR A 9 -16.86 64.35 48.40
N GLN A 10 -16.43 63.64 49.38
CA GLN A 10 -16.83 63.67 50.78
C GLN A 10 -18.21 63.10 51.18
N ARG A 11 -18.21 62.31 52.09
CA ARG A 11 -17.80 62.18 53.51
C ARG A 11 -19.04 62.25 54.45
N ASN A 12 -18.97 61.33 55.37
CA ASN A 12 -19.50 61.47 56.77
C ASN A 12 -21.02 61.21 56.99
N ASP A 13 -21.43 60.73 57.99
CA ASP A 13 -20.86 60.23 59.26
C ASP A 13 -22.05 59.82 60.12
N PHE A 14 -21.70 59.06 61.14
CA PHE A 14 -22.34 59.06 62.44
C PHE A 14 -23.68 58.33 62.68
N SER A 15 -23.53 57.23 63.32
CA SER A 15 -23.65 57.13 64.78
C SER A 15 -24.99 56.75 65.37
N GLN A 16 -24.89 55.65 66.00
CA GLN A 16 -25.43 55.46 67.37
C GLN A 16 -26.90 55.02 67.57
N LYS A 17 -26.93 53.98 68.26
CA LYS A 17 -27.54 53.72 69.55
C LYS A 17 -28.82 52.89 69.63
N LYS A 18 -28.63 51.91 70.40
CA LYS A 18 -29.33 51.39 71.56
C LYS A 18 -30.44 50.35 71.31
N THR A 19 -30.13 49.15 71.77
CA THR A 19 -30.65 48.47 73.01
C THR A 19 -32.16 48.17 73.05
N GLN A 20 -32.49 46.96 73.09
CA GLN A 20 -33.16 46.10 74.10
C GLN A 20 -33.97 45.01 73.44
N GLN A 21 -33.63 43.86 73.76
CA GLN A 21 -34.18 42.91 74.70
C GLN A 21 -35.35 42.05 74.20
N HIS A 22 -35.12 40.76 74.42
CA HIS A 22 -36.04 39.66 74.69
C HIS A 22 -37.01 39.20 73.59
N HIS A 23 -36.92 38.04 73.13
CA HIS A 23 -37.56 36.82 73.59
C HIS A 23 -37.19 35.59 72.76
N HIS A 24 -37.03 34.52 73.47
CA HIS A 24 -36.95 33.16 73.03
C HIS A 24 -37.94 32.80 71.91
N PHE A 25 -37.45 32.22 70.84
CA PHE A 25 -38.15 31.16 70.16
C PHE A 25 -37.13 30.20 69.57
N PHE A 26 -37.13 28.98 70.10
CA PHE A 26 -36.45 27.85 69.46
C PHE A 26 -37.06 27.57 68.08
N ALA A 27 -36.35 27.81 67.04
CA ALA A 27 -36.68 27.27 65.76
C ALA A 27 -35.54 26.29 65.35
N HIS A 28 -35.92 25.04 65.32
CA HIS A 28 -35.10 23.97 64.80
C HIS A 28 -34.65 24.33 63.36
N SER A 29 -33.41 24.69 63.14
CA SER A 29 -32.80 24.68 61.89
C SER A 29 -32.41 23.24 61.52
N THR A 30 -33.24 22.56 60.72
CA THR A 30 -32.91 21.33 60.09
C THR A 30 -31.81 21.66 59.06
N THR A 31 -30.57 21.40 59.42
CA THR A 31 -29.48 21.34 58.52
C THR A 31 -29.73 20.18 57.56
N HIS A 32 -30.20 20.49 56.37
CA HIS A 32 -30.14 19.58 55.23
C HIS A 32 -28.67 19.29 54.89
N HIS A 33 -28.14 18.21 55.45
CA HIS A 33 -26.96 17.58 54.92
C HIS A 33 -27.34 16.97 53.58
N PRO A 34 -26.67 17.32 52.47
CA PRO A 34 -26.86 16.58 51.24
C PRO A 34 -26.38 15.15 51.49
N ARG A 35 -27.32 14.22 51.48
CA ARG A 35 -26.99 12.79 51.45
C ARG A 35 -26.21 12.54 50.17
N TYR A 36 -24.89 12.48 50.26
CA TYR A 36 -24.05 11.90 49.23
C TYR A 36 -24.50 10.44 49.05
N ASN A 37 -25.05 10.14 47.91
CA ASN A 37 -25.48 8.81 47.56
C ASN A 37 -24.27 7.87 47.63
N ALA A 38 -24.19 7.07 48.67
CA ALA A 38 -23.13 6.07 48.89
C ALA A 38 -23.01 5.05 47.76
N THR A 39 -24.06 4.91 46.97
CA THR A 39 -24.08 4.04 45.78
C THR A 39 -23.12 4.47 44.66
N TYR A 40 -22.71 5.76 44.63
CA TYR A 40 -21.77 6.24 43.62
C TYR A 40 -20.32 5.87 43.95
N LEU A 41 -19.99 5.66 45.18
CA LEU A 41 -18.65 5.29 45.65
C LEU A 41 -18.41 3.79 45.61
N GLU A 42 -19.44 2.97 45.78
CA GLU A 42 -19.31 1.50 45.68
C GLU A 42 -19.03 1.02 44.23
N ASN A 43 -19.60 1.68 43.24
CA ASN A 43 -19.35 1.33 41.85
C ASN A 43 -17.94 1.73 41.40
N ARG A 44 -17.34 2.80 41.93
CA ARG A 44 -15.96 3.19 41.66
C ARG A 44 -14.94 2.17 42.18
N SER A 45 -15.18 1.62 43.36
CA SER A 45 -14.28 0.63 43.97
C SER A 45 -14.27 -0.71 43.17
N LYS A 46 -15.42 -1.11 42.65
CA LYS A 46 -15.53 -2.31 41.79
C LYS A 46 -14.89 -2.11 40.42
N ILE A 47 -14.99 -0.91 39.86
CA ILE A 47 -14.32 -0.55 38.57
C ILE A 47 -12.82 -0.46 38.78
N LEU A 48 -12.34 0.20 39.84
CA LEU A 48 -10.92 0.30 40.16
C LEU A 48 -10.29 -1.07 40.42
N ARG A 49 -11.03 -1.99 41.04
CA ARG A 49 -10.56 -3.36 41.27
C ARG A 49 -10.46 -4.17 39.97
N ARG A 50 -11.35 -3.93 39.01
CA ARG A 50 -11.30 -4.55 37.68
C ARG A 50 -10.19 -3.92 36.82
N VAL A 51 -10.03 -2.60 36.86
CA VAL A 51 -8.97 -1.89 36.14
C VAL A 51 -7.59 -2.33 36.61
N LYS A 52 -7.41 -2.56 37.92
CA LYS A 52 -6.16 -3.07 38.49
C LYS A 52 -5.76 -4.44 37.91
N TRP A 53 -6.73 -5.27 37.52
CA TRP A 53 -6.47 -6.57 36.91
C TRP A 53 -6.36 -6.49 35.36
N ILE A 54 -7.08 -5.53 34.75
CA ILE A 54 -7.05 -5.31 33.28
C ILE A 54 -5.71 -4.73 32.86
N LEU A 55 -5.11 -3.86 33.66
CA LEU A 55 -3.83 -3.19 33.33
C LEU A 55 -2.68 -4.19 33.09
N PRO A 56 -2.43 -5.18 33.99
CA PRO A 56 -1.38 -6.17 33.75
C PRO A 56 -1.71 -7.10 32.57
N PHE A 57 -2.99 -7.42 32.33
CA PHE A 57 -3.39 -8.21 31.18
C PHE A 57 -3.16 -7.44 29.85
N LEU A 58 -3.43 -6.14 29.85
CA LEU A 58 -3.17 -5.27 28.72
C LEU A 58 -1.66 -5.15 28.45
N ALA A 59 -0.86 -4.98 29.49
CA ALA A 59 0.59 -4.95 29.38
C ALA A 59 1.15 -6.28 28.86
N LEU A 60 0.64 -7.41 29.34
CA LEU A 60 1.01 -8.74 28.86
C LEU A 60 0.64 -8.94 27.38
N PHE A 61 -0.54 -8.45 26.99
CA PHE A 61 -0.99 -8.50 25.59
C PHE A 61 -0.08 -7.69 24.67
N PHE A 62 0.33 -6.48 25.06
CA PHE A 62 1.29 -5.68 24.31
C PHE A 62 2.68 -6.36 24.26
N PHE A 63 3.11 -6.96 25.35
CA PHE A 63 4.39 -7.66 25.39
C PHE A 63 4.38 -8.89 24.47
N MET A 64 3.28 -9.65 24.48
CA MET A 64 3.08 -10.77 23.57
C MET A 64 2.97 -10.32 22.10
N SER A 65 2.34 -9.17 21.86
CA SER A 65 2.26 -8.58 20.52
C SER A 65 3.64 -8.22 19.96
N ILE A 66 4.53 -7.68 20.80
CA ILE A 66 5.92 -7.35 20.41
C ILE A 66 6.73 -8.62 20.08
N ILE A 67 6.51 -9.71 20.81
CA ILE A 67 7.21 -10.98 20.58
C ILE A 67 6.68 -11.66 19.31
N ILE A 68 5.36 -11.59 19.05
CA ILE A 68 4.72 -12.22 17.89
C ILE A 68 4.94 -11.39 16.61
N TYR A 69 5.13 -10.06 16.74
CA TYR A 69 5.30 -9.17 15.59
C TYR A 69 6.47 -9.54 14.66
N PRO A 70 7.69 -9.90 15.15
CA PRO A 70 8.78 -10.35 14.28
C PRO A 70 8.50 -11.69 13.61
N GLU A 71 7.78 -12.58 14.27
CA GLU A 71 7.37 -13.86 13.68
C GLU A 71 6.36 -13.65 12.55
N LEU A 72 5.38 -12.74 12.75
CA LEU A 72 4.37 -12.43 11.74
C LEU A 72 5.00 -11.74 10.52
N THR A 73 5.94 -10.84 10.73
CA THR A 73 6.69 -10.19 9.63
C THR A 73 7.61 -11.17 8.92
N ALA A 74 8.18 -12.13 9.63
CA ALA A 74 8.94 -13.22 9.03
C ALA A 74 8.04 -14.12 8.16
N PHE A 75 6.81 -14.40 8.58
CA PHE A 75 5.85 -15.19 7.83
C PHE A 75 5.33 -14.46 6.58
N ILE A 76 5.10 -13.15 6.69
CA ILE A 76 4.69 -12.30 5.55
C ILE A 76 5.86 -12.09 4.58
N ASN A 77 7.09 -11.97 5.09
CA ASN A 77 8.28 -11.84 4.27
C ASN A 77 8.74 -13.17 3.68
N ALA A 78 8.42 -14.32 4.29
CA ALA A 78 8.69 -15.65 3.73
C ALA A 78 7.95 -15.85 2.38
N ASN A 79 6.79 -15.24 2.21
CA ASN A 79 6.10 -15.24 0.93
C ASN A 79 6.71 -14.28 -0.12
N LYS A 80 7.59 -13.36 0.30
CA LYS A 80 8.32 -12.45 -0.60
C LYS A 80 9.69 -12.98 -1.03
N THR A 81 10.14 -14.08 -0.46
CA THR A 81 11.52 -14.58 -0.65
C THR A 81 11.57 -16.06 -0.95
N THR A 82 10.78 -16.55 -1.90
CA THR A 82 10.94 -17.95 -2.35
C THR A 82 12.29 -18.16 -3.07
N LEU A 83 13.02 -17.11 -3.44
CA LEU A 83 14.37 -17.21 -4.02
C LEU A 83 15.51 -17.03 -3.00
N LYS A 84 15.24 -16.61 -1.75
CA LYS A 84 16.31 -16.37 -0.76
C LYS A 84 16.69 -17.61 0.06
N ASN A 85 15.89 -18.66 0.03
CA ASN A 85 16.12 -19.91 0.75
C ASN A 85 16.40 -21.10 -0.17
N LEU A 86 17.02 -20.87 -1.31
CA LEU A 86 17.72 -21.96 -1.98
C LEU A 86 18.87 -22.40 -1.07
N PRO A 87 18.98 -23.69 -0.73
CA PRO A 87 20.09 -24.17 0.05
C PRO A 87 21.38 -23.73 -0.63
N LYS A 88 22.26 -23.07 0.11
CA LYS A 88 23.62 -22.74 -0.32
C LYS A 88 24.42 -24.05 -0.46
N THR A 89 24.05 -24.89 -1.40
CA THR A 89 24.94 -25.91 -1.89
C THR A 89 25.98 -25.22 -2.77
N PRO A 90 27.26 -25.37 -2.52
CA PRO A 90 28.31 -24.87 -3.38
C PRO A 90 28.40 -25.79 -4.60
N VAL A 91 27.41 -25.71 -5.48
CA VAL A 91 27.44 -26.42 -6.77
C VAL A 91 27.61 -25.35 -7.83
N GLY A 92 28.61 -25.55 -8.68
CA GLY A 92 28.84 -24.71 -9.86
C GLY A 92 27.55 -24.56 -10.68
N ASP A 93 27.46 -23.47 -11.40
CA ASP A 93 26.40 -23.09 -12.33
C ASP A 93 25.02 -23.68 -12.00
N GLY A 94 24.30 -23.00 -11.09
CA GLY A 94 23.00 -23.46 -10.61
C GLY A 94 21.95 -23.42 -11.72
N HIS A 95 21.56 -24.57 -12.20
CA HIS A 95 20.45 -24.76 -13.11
C HIS A 95 19.21 -25.13 -12.29
N ILE A 96 18.17 -24.28 -12.34
CA ILE A 96 16.93 -24.48 -11.60
C ILE A 96 15.81 -24.68 -12.62
N ILE A 97 14.97 -25.67 -12.38
CA ILE A 97 13.85 -26.05 -13.26
C ILE A 97 12.54 -25.61 -12.60
N GLY A 98 11.60 -25.09 -13.38
CA GLY A 98 10.26 -24.72 -12.94
C GLY A 98 10.27 -23.54 -11.96
N VAL A 99 10.78 -22.40 -12.38
CA VAL A 99 10.92 -21.20 -11.55
C VAL A 99 9.65 -20.36 -11.58
N THR A 100 9.23 -19.92 -10.40
CA THR A 100 8.16 -18.93 -10.24
C THR A 100 8.62 -17.83 -9.29
N TYR A 101 8.63 -16.60 -9.78
CA TYR A 101 8.88 -15.40 -8.99
C TYR A 101 7.63 -14.55 -8.94
N ARG A 102 7.23 -14.10 -7.75
CA ARG A 102 6.07 -13.22 -7.56
C ARG A 102 6.52 -11.93 -6.91
N GLY A 103 5.99 -10.81 -7.40
CA GLY A 103 6.29 -9.49 -6.90
C GLY A 103 5.10 -8.56 -6.97
N ILE A 104 5.31 -7.36 -6.44
CA ILE A 104 4.38 -6.24 -6.52
C ILE A 104 5.16 -5.09 -7.12
N ASN A 105 4.59 -4.42 -8.12
CA ASN A 105 5.21 -3.28 -8.78
C ASN A 105 5.07 -1.99 -7.95
N ALA A 106 5.63 -0.88 -8.44
CA ALA A 106 5.56 0.42 -7.78
C ALA A 106 4.13 0.94 -7.57
N TYR A 107 3.17 0.44 -8.34
CA TYR A 107 1.74 0.80 -8.27
C TYR A 107 0.90 -0.21 -7.49
N HIS A 108 1.54 -1.07 -6.68
CA HIS A 108 0.90 -2.13 -5.89
C HIS A 108 0.15 -3.18 -6.72
N CYS A 109 0.43 -3.29 -8.01
CA CYS A 109 -0.13 -4.32 -8.87
C CYS A 109 0.74 -5.58 -8.81
N PRO A 110 0.13 -6.77 -8.64
CA PRO A 110 0.88 -8.01 -8.60
C PRO A 110 1.39 -8.40 -9.99
N TYR A 111 2.57 -9.01 -10.01
CA TYR A 111 3.10 -9.67 -11.20
C TYR A 111 3.71 -11.02 -10.83
N THR A 112 3.74 -11.91 -11.81
CA THR A 112 4.35 -13.24 -11.68
C THR A 112 5.26 -13.46 -12.88
N LEU A 113 6.51 -13.85 -12.61
CA LEU A 113 7.48 -14.26 -13.64
C LEU A 113 7.73 -15.75 -13.48
N THR A 114 7.46 -16.51 -14.52
CA THR A 114 7.73 -17.95 -14.61
C THR A 114 8.75 -18.25 -15.68
N ALA A 115 9.49 -19.34 -15.54
CA ALA A 115 10.38 -19.83 -16.56
C ALA A 115 10.56 -21.35 -16.42
N ASP A 116 10.79 -22.04 -17.51
CA ASP A 116 11.09 -23.46 -17.50
C ASP A 116 12.43 -23.74 -16.80
N THR A 117 13.43 -22.93 -17.11
CA THR A 117 14.75 -23.05 -16.47
C THR A 117 15.34 -21.68 -16.17
N LEU A 118 16.15 -21.64 -15.12
CA LEU A 118 16.89 -20.47 -14.69
C LEU A 118 18.36 -20.83 -14.53
N HIS A 119 19.22 -20.02 -15.13
CA HIS A 119 20.66 -20.06 -14.91
C HIS A 119 21.13 -18.76 -14.26
N GLN A 120 21.70 -18.86 -13.06
CA GLN A 120 22.16 -17.68 -12.33
C GLN A 120 23.64 -17.37 -12.65
N ASN A 121 23.91 -16.20 -13.18
CA ASN A 121 25.25 -15.66 -13.28
C ASN A 121 25.63 -14.91 -12.00
N LYS A 122 26.39 -15.55 -11.11
CA LYS A 122 26.78 -15.02 -9.80
C LYS A 122 27.58 -13.72 -9.85
N ARG A 123 28.27 -13.42 -10.97
CA ARG A 123 29.11 -12.23 -11.07
C ARG A 123 28.32 -10.96 -11.41
N ARG A 124 27.15 -11.09 -12.04
CA ARG A 124 26.39 -9.96 -12.56
C ARG A 124 25.01 -9.80 -11.95
N ASN A 125 24.62 -10.64 -11.02
CA ASN A 125 23.24 -10.68 -10.46
C ASN A 125 22.14 -10.74 -11.53
N ILE A 126 22.47 -11.46 -12.64
CA ILE A 126 21.61 -11.62 -13.81
C ILE A 126 21.14 -13.08 -13.84
N LEU A 127 19.88 -13.26 -14.12
CA LEU A 127 19.24 -14.55 -14.31
C LEU A 127 18.92 -14.74 -15.78
N THR A 128 19.49 -15.77 -16.40
CA THR A 128 19.12 -16.19 -17.76
C THR A 128 17.96 -17.17 -17.66
N LEU A 129 16.89 -16.91 -18.40
CA LEU A 129 15.64 -17.64 -18.36
C LEU A 129 15.36 -18.31 -19.71
N THR A 130 14.87 -19.55 -19.66
CA THR A 130 14.37 -20.26 -20.84
C THR A 130 12.85 -20.30 -20.77
N ILE A 131 12.19 -19.96 -21.85
CA ILE A 131 10.73 -19.85 -21.97
C ILE A 131 10.14 -19.01 -20.83
N PRO A 132 10.63 -17.76 -20.65
CA PRO A 132 10.07 -16.87 -19.66
C PRO A 132 8.66 -16.41 -20.04
N GLN A 133 7.81 -16.32 -19.03
CA GLN A 133 6.48 -15.71 -19.11
C GLN A 133 6.31 -14.77 -17.92
N ALA A 134 5.89 -13.54 -18.20
CA ALA A 134 5.52 -12.57 -17.18
C ALA A 134 4.03 -12.26 -17.28
N ASP A 135 3.34 -12.43 -16.16
CA ASP A 135 1.93 -12.13 -15.99
C ASP A 135 1.80 -10.90 -15.12
N MET A 136 1.11 -9.88 -15.58
CA MET A 136 0.99 -8.59 -14.88
C MET A 136 -0.44 -8.10 -14.88
N LEU A 137 -0.90 -7.64 -13.71
CA LEU A 137 -2.17 -6.95 -13.56
C LEU A 137 -1.92 -5.45 -13.65
N THR A 138 -2.73 -4.75 -14.44
CA THR A 138 -2.68 -3.29 -14.57
C THR A 138 -3.55 -2.61 -13.52
N THR A 139 -3.35 -1.32 -13.29
CA THR A 139 -4.14 -0.53 -12.34
C THR A 139 -5.62 -0.42 -12.72
N ASN A 140 -5.94 -0.51 -14.00
CA ASN A 140 -7.33 -0.53 -14.51
C ASN A 140 -7.95 -1.92 -14.56
N GLY A 141 -7.29 -2.95 -13.99
CA GLY A 141 -7.77 -4.32 -13.94
C GLY A 141 -7.54 -5.11 -15.23
N ALA A 142 -6.86 -4.56 -16.21
CA ALA A 142 -6.47 -5.32 -17.39
C ALA A 142 -5.37 -6.32 -17.06
N TRP A 143 -5.42 -7.48 -17.66
CA TRP A 143 -4.43 -8.54 -17.51
C TRP A 143 -3.54 -8.60 -18.76
N VAL A 144 -2.22 -8.58 -18.55
CA VAL A 144 -1.22 -8.64 -19.61
C VAL A 144 -0.30 -9.83 -19.37
N ILE A 145 -0.15 -10.65 -20.38
CA ILE A 145 0.78 -11.78 -20.42
C ILE A 145 1.80 -11.51 -21.52
N VAL A 146 3.07 -11.64 -21.18
CA VAL A 146 4.15 -11.56 -22.16
C VAL A 146 5.04 -12.78 -22.03
N HIS A 147 5.38 -13.43 -23.14
CA HIS A 147 6.26 -14.58 -23.16
C HIS A 147 7.25 -14.53 -24.33
N ALA A 148 8.36 -15.25 -24.18
CA ALA A 148 9.40 -15.37 -25.19
C ALA A 148 10.10 -16.73 -25.09
N LYS A 149 10.98 -17.06 -26.06
CA LYS A 149 11.80 -18.26 -25.97
C LYS A 149 12.97 -18.11 -25.01
N GLN A 150 13.53 -16.91 -24.89
CA GLN A 150 14.64 -16.61 -23.98
C GLN A 150 14.45 -15.26 -23.33
N GLY A 151 15.01 -15.11 -22.14
CA GLY A 151 15.00 -13.85 -21.40
C GLY A 151 16.17 -13.72 -20.46
N THR A 152 16.45 -12.49 -20.08
CA THR A 152 17.45 -12.12 -19.10
C THR A 152 16.81 -11.21 -18.08
N TYR A 153 16.81 -11.61 -16.83
CA TYR A 153 16.21 -10.83 -15.74
C TYR A 153 17.28 -10.25 -14.83
N ALA A 154 17.32 -8.93 -14.74
CA ALA A 154 18.18 -8.19 -13.82
C ALA A 154 17.40 -7.88 -12.53
N GLN A 155 17.74 -8.55 -11.42
CA GLN A 155 16.98 -8.49 -10.18
C GLN A 155 17.00 -7.09 -9.52
N GLU A 156 18.08 -6.35 -9.64
CA GLU A 156 18.22 -5.03 -9.03
C GLU A 156 17.36 -3.97 -9.69
N SER A 157 17.34 -3.96 -11.02
CA SER A 157 16.55 -3.03 -11.83
C SER A 157 15.14 -3.50 -12.12
N GLN A 158 14.83 -4.79 -11.83
CA GLN A 158 13.57 -5.45 -12.16
C GLN A 158 13.22 -5.36 -13.67
N ILE A 159 14.26 -5.37 -14.51
CA ILE A 159 14.13 -5.37 -15.98
C ILE A 159 14.26 -6.81 -16.47
N LEU A 160 13.33 -7.19 -17.32
CA LEU A 160 13.29 -8.45 -18.03
C LEU A 160 13.42 -8.19 -19.54
N ASP A 161 14.59 -8.52 -20.09
CA ASP A 161 14.86 -8.46 -21.51
C ASP A 161 14.40 -9.77 -22.15
N LEU A 162 13.47 -9.70 -23.09
CA LEU A 162 12.89 -10.83 -23.80
C LEU A 162 13.37 -10.89 -25.23
N THR A 163 13.75 -12.08 -25.69
CA THR A 163 14.33 -12.29 -27.05
C THR A 163 13.79 -13.55 -27.70
N HIS A 164 14.05 -13.69 -29.00
CA HIS A 164 13.71 -14.87 -29.82
C HIS A 164 12.21 -15.09 -29.98
N GLY A 165 11.49 -14.02 -30.30
CA GLY A 165 10.05 -14.05 -30.56
C GLY A 165 9.24 -13.81 -29.27
N VAL A 166 8.91 -12.56 -29.08
CA VAL A 166 8.10 -12.09 -27.97
C VAL A 166 6.65 -11.99 -28.41
N THR A 167 5.76 -12.56 -27.64
CA THR A 167 4.31 -12.41 -27.82
C THR A 167 3.70 -11.81 -26.56
N LEU A 168 2.87 -10.82 -26.75
CA LEU A 168 2.11 -10.18 -25.67
C LEU A 168 0.62 -10.34 -25.96
N TYR A 169 -0.12 -10.71 -24.92
CA TYR A 169 -1.58 -10.77 -24.91
C TYR A 169 -2.14 -9.87 -23.83
N ARG A 170 -3.19 -9.14 -24.16
CA ARG A 170 -3.96 -8.37 -23.20
C ARG A 170 -5.43 -8.79 -23.27
N ASN A 171 -6.11 -8.83 -22.13
CA ASN A 171 -7.46 -9.34 -22.03
C ASN A 171 -8.53 -8.57 -22.82
N ASP A 172 -8.20 -7.39 -23.34
CA ASP A 172 -9.08 -6.63 -24.26
C ASP A 172 -8.97 -7.06 -25.73
N GLY A 173 -8.20 -8.12 -26.00
CA GLY A 173 -8.01 -8.68 -27.34
C GLY A 173 -6.81 -8.10 -28.09
N LEU A 174 -6.00 -7.25 -27.45
CA LEU A 174 -4.74 -6.81 -28.04
C LEU A 174 -3.71 -7.94 -28.02
N MET A 175 -3.12 -8.24 -29.17
CA MET A 175 -2.00 -9.15 -29.35
C MET A 175 -0.86 -8.43 -30.04
N LEU A 176 0.36 -8.58 -29.51
CA LEU A 176 1.58 -8.04 -30.11
C LEU A 176 2.58 -9.15 -30.40
N TYR A 177 3.26 -9.04 -31.51
CA TYR A 177 4.33 -9.92 -31.92
C TYR A 177 5.57 -9.11 -32.23
N SER A 178 6.71 -9.44 -31.61
CA SER A 178 7.97 -8.68 -31.77
C SER A 178 9.16 -9.61 -31.58
N PRO A 179 10.30 -9.40 -32.26
CA PRO A 179 11.53 -10.17 -32.03
C PRO A 179 12.10 -9.98 -30.63
N PHE A 180 11.88 -8.80 -30.01
CA PHE A 180 12.48 -8.36 -28.76
C PHE A 180 11.53 -7.46 -27.96
N ALA A 181 11.62 -7.50 -26.65
CA ALA A 181 10.95 -6.56 -25.76
C ALA A 181 11.70 -6.40 -24.44
N ASP A 182 11.76 -5.17 -23.95
CA ASP A 182 12.16 -4.81 -22.60
C ASP A 182 10.92 -4.67 -21.73
N VAL A 183 10.88 -5.39 -20.61
CA VAL A 183 9.78 -5.35 -19.65
C VAL A 183 10.31 -4.86 -18.31
N ASN A 184 9.92 -3.67 -17.90
CA ASN A 184 10.20 -3.17 -16.57
C ASN A 184 9.05 -3.59 -15.65
N LEU A 185 9.28 -4.61 -14.83
CA LEU A 185 8.26 -5.18 -13.93
C LEU A 185 7.88 -4.22 -12.82
N ASN A 186 8.77 -3.29 -12.44
CA ASN A 186 8.50 -2.32 -11.38
C ASN A 186 7.59 -1.18 -11.85
N SER A 187 7.85 -0.64 -13.04
CA SER A 187 7.05 0.46 -13.61
C SER A 187 5.88 0.00 -14.47
N GLY A 188 5.79 -1.30 -14.78
CA GLY A 188 4.78 -1.84 -15.68
C GLY A 188 4.91 -1.31 -17.11
N ILE A 189 6.14 -1.02 -17.54
CA ILE A 189 6.44 -0.56 -18.91
C ILE A 189 6.93 -1.73 -19.75
N ILE A 190 6.39 -1.86 -20.96
CA ILE A 190 6.84 -2.81 -21.96
C ILE A 190 7.18 -2.03 -23.22
N ALA A 191 8.39 -2.16 -23.72
CA ALA A 191 8.86 -1.41 -24.87
C ALA A 191 9.70 -2.25 -25.81
N SER A 192 9.70 -1.87 -27.06
CA SER A 192 10.62 -2.41 -28.07
C SER A 192 10.94 -1.36 -29.14
N HIS A 193 12.15 -1.38 -29.62
CA HIS A 193 12.62 -0.58 -30.77
C HIS A 193 12.71 -1.41 -32.04
N THR A 194 12.23 -2.64 -32.02
CA THR A 194 12.21 -3.54 -33.17
C THR A 194 10.81 -3.61 -33.78
N TRP A 195 10.74 -4.18 -34.99
CA TRP A 195 9.47 -4.39 -35.66
C TRP A 195 8.44 -5.09 -34.76
N VAL A 196 7.23 -4.58 -34.80
CA VAL A 196 6.07 -5.12 -34.08
C VAL A 196 4.92 -5.28 -35.04
N HIS A 197 4.23 -6.41 -34.93
CA HIS A 197 2.93 -6.65 -35.51
C HIS A 197 1.92 -6.69 -34.38
N ALA A 198 0.89 -5.84 -34.46
CA ALA A 198 -0.17 -5.76 -33.45
C ALA A 198 -1.51 -6.08 -34.11
N GLU A 199 -2.29 -6.91 -33.41
CA GLU A 199 -3.67 -7.24 -33.76
C GLU A 199 -4.61 -6.92 -32.59
N GLY A 200 -5.82 -6.49 -32.91
CA GLY A 200 -6.80 -6.18 -31.88
C GLY A 200 -8.17 -5.89 -32.47
N PRO A 201 -9.15 -5.53 -31.61
CA PRO A 201 -10.50 -5.17 -32.07
C PRO A 201 -10.54 -3.99 -33.03
N PHE A 202 -9.48 -3.17 -33.04
CA PHE A 202 -9.32 -2.01 -33.94
C PHE A 202 -8.89 -2.41 -35.34
N GLY A 203 -8.22 -3.54 -35.50
CA GLY A 203 -7.60 -3.96 -36.75
C GLY A 203 -6.21 -4.50 -36.56
N THR A 204 -5.33 -4.30 -37.55
CA THR A 204 -3.93 -4.71 -37.53
C THR A 204 -3.02 -3.50 -37.70
N LEU A 205 -1.88 -3.52 -37.01
CA LEU A 205 -0.87 -2.47 -37.05
C LEU A 205 0.52 -3.07 -37.16
N ASP A 206 1.27 -2.66 -38.15
CA ASP A 206 2.71 -2.90 -38.26
C ASP A 206 3.45 -1.60 -37.91
N ALA A 207 4.47 -1.66 -37.05
CA ALA A 207 5.27 -0.49 -36.65
C ALA A 207 6.73 -0.88 -36.42
N LYS A 208 7.61 0.12 -36.27
CA LYS A 208 9.05 -0.09 -36.05
C LYS A 208 9.40 -0.19 -34.55
N GLY A 209 8.48 0.16 -33.69
CA GLY A 209 8.65 0.08 -32.27
C GLY A 209 7.36 0.36 -31.52
N TYR A 210 7.34 0.04 -30.23
CA TYR A 210 6.22 0.30 -29.37
C TYR A 210 6.63 0.61 -27.93
N PHE A 211 5.75 1.30 -27.24
CA PHE A 211 5.82 1.59 -25.83
C PHE A 211 4.43 1.40 -25.23
N LEU A 212 4.35 0.55 -24.22
CA LEU A 212 3.12 0.29 -23.46
C LEU A 212 3.35 0.67 -22.02
N SER A 213 2.53 1.59 -21.50
CA SER A 213 2.45 1.89 -20.08
C SER A 213 1.19 1.25 -19.51
N GLN A 214 1.38 0.30 -18.62
CA GLN A 214 0.25 -0.39 -17.99
C GLN A 214 -0.47 0.49 -16.99
N HIS A 215 0.25 1.40 -16.34
CA HIS A 215 -0.32 2.34 -15.38
C HIS A 215 -1.25 3.34 -16.07
N ASP A 216 -0.80 3.92 -17.17
CA ASP A 216 -1.53 4.95 -17.90
C ASP A 216 -2.54 4.37 -18.90
N GLY A 217 -2.51 3.06 -19.12
CA GLY A 217 -3.28 2.41 -20.17
C GLY A 217 -2.87 2.85 -21.58
N LEU A 218 -1.67 3.41 -21.73
CA LEU A 218 -1.17 3.99 -22.97
C LEU A 218 -0.49 2.92 -23.83
N ALA A 219 -0.85 2.88 -25.10
CA ALA A 219 -0.14 2.14 -26.13
C ALA A 219 0.30 3.12 -27.20
N GLN A 220 1.60 3.29 -27.37
CA GLN A 220 2.20 4.17 -28.36
C GLN A 220 3.06 3.35 -29.33
N PHE A 221 2.82 3.54 -30.62
CA PHE A 221 3.61 2.93 -31.69
C PHE A 221 4.37 4.02 -32.44
N HIS A 222 5.58 3.72 -32.89
CA HIS A 222 6.44 4.71 -33.56
C HIS A 222 7.24 4.12 -34.71
N GLY A 223 7.75 5.02 -35.55
CA GLY A 223 8.44 4.71 -36.80
C GLY A 223 7.47 4.57 -37.97
N PRO A 224 8.00 4.25 -39.17
CA PRO A 224 7.14 3.95 -40.30
C PRO A 224 6.30 2.73 -39.96
N GLY A 225 4.98 2.83 -40.22
CA GLY A 225 4.04 1.76 -39.91
C GLY A 225 2.85 1.77 -40.86
N LYS A 226 2.07 0.70 -40.79
CA LYS A 226 0.84 0.52 -41.55
C LYS A 226 -0.26 0.10 -40.58
N LEU A 227 -1.34 0.86 -40.57
CA LEU A 227 -2.53 0.55 -39.78
C LEU A 227 -3.69 0.20 -40.74
N ILE A 228 -4.34 -0.93 -40.50
CA ILE A 228 -5.53 -1.36 -41.24
C ILE A 228 -6.66 -1.47 -40.18
N PHE A 229 -7.64 -0.58 -40.29
CA PHE A 229 -8.83 -0.65 -39.45
C PHE A 229 -9.82 -1.69 -39.98
N TYR A 230 -10.35 -2.51 -39.09
CA TYR A 230 -11.55 -3.28 -39.40
C TYR A 230 -12.74 -2.31 -39.33
N GLY A 231 -13.31 -1.99 -40.48
CA GLY A 231 -14.51 -1.11 -40.53
C GLY A 231 -15.59 -1.74 -39.68
N GLY A 232 -15.96 -1.05 -38.61
CA GLY A 232 -17.05 -1.48 -37.74
C GLY A 232 -18.36 -1.49 -38.55
N ASN A 233 -18.85 -2.65 -38.89
CA ASN A 233 -20.23 -2.83 -39.31
C ASN A 233 -21.09 -2.37 -38.14
N LYS A 234 -21.70 -1.20 -38.24
CA LYS A 234 -22.81 -0.83 -37.36
C LYS A 234 -23.92 -1.85 -37.61
N ILE A 235 -24.03 -2.83 -36.72
CA ILE A 235 -25.23 -3.64 -36.62
C ILE A 235 -26.30 -2.66 -36.12
N GLN A 236 -27.22 -2.29 -37.03
CA GLN A 236 -28.46 -1.60 -36.71
C GLN A 236 -29.39 -2.52 -35.95
#